data_e515c9a45b8d5e9743da5382adfdd239
#
_entry.id   e515c9a45b8d5e9743da5382adfdd239
#
_cell.length_a   1.000
_cell.length_b   1.000
_cell.length_c   1.000
_cell.angle_alpha   90.00
_cell.angle_beta   90.00
_cell.angle_gamma   90.00
#
_symmetry.space_group_name_H-M   'P 1'
#
loop_
_entity.id
_entity.type
_entity.pdbx_description
1 polymer ?
#
loop_
_entity_poly.entity_id
_entity_poly.type
_entity_poly.pdbx_seq_one_letter_code
_entity_poly.pdbx_strand_id
1 'polypeptide(L)'
;REGRLTQLALDIVDRPGQLAAVSILLADAGANIIEVSHQRTFSDLPAKATLLELVIETRDRAHLEDVLARLDVEGFVVHER
;
A
#
# COMPACT_ATOMS: atom_id res chain seq x y z
N ARG A 1 1.13 -18.09 -16.06
CA ARG A 1 0.49 -18.32 -14.78
C ARG A 1 0.09 -17.01 -14.12
N GLU A 2 -1.11 -16.96 -13.64
CA GLU A 2 -1.64 -15.75 -13.03
C GLU A 2 -1.16 -15.59 -11.60
N GLY A 3 -0.87 -14.35 -11.27
CA GLY A 3 -0.51 -14.02 -9.92
C GLY A 3 -1.74 -13.87 -9.04
N ARG A 4 -1.48 -13.65 -7.76
CA ARG A 4 -2.51 -13.46 -6.76
C ARG A 4 -2.78 -11.96 -6.59
N LEU A 5 -4.03 -11.59 -6.66
CA LEU A 5 -4.45 -10.21 -6.44
C LEU A 5 -4.85 -10.02 -4.99
N THR A 6 -4.43 -8.89 -4.43
CA THR A 6 -4.76 -8.55 -3.05
C THR A 6 -5.09 -7.07 -2.97
N GLN A 7 -6.13 -6.76 -2.22
CA GLN A 7 -6.53 -5.39 -1.98
C GLN A 7 -6.02 -4.96 -0.61
N LEU A 8 -5.28 -3.85 -0.59
CA LEU A 8 -4.70 -3.31 0.64
C LEU A 8 -5.17 -1.89 0.84
N ALA A 9 -5.25 -1.48 2.09
CA ALA A 9 -5.48 -0.08 2.44
C ALA A 9 -4.38 0.35 3.38
N LEU A 10 -3.73 1.45 3.05
CA LEU A 10 -2.65 2.01 3.85
C LEU A 10 -3.06 3.35 4.43
N ASP A 11 -2.80 3.52 5.71
CA ASP A 11 -2.91 4.85 6.34
C ASP A 11 -1.61 5.57 6.09
N ILE A 12 -1.66 6.66 5.36
CA ILE A 12 -0.46 7.44 5.07
C ILE A 12 -0.67 8.90 5.47
N VAL A 13 0.44 9.58 5.70
CA VAL A 13 0.43 11.00 5.94
C VAL A 13 0.42 11.70 4.59
N ASP A 14 -0.43 12.71 4.45
CA ASP A 14 -0.55 13.45 3.18
C ASP A 14 0.61 14.43 3.07
N ARG A 15 1.73 13.94 2.61
CA ARG A 15 2.91 14.79 2.36
C ARG A 15 3.60 14.31 1.08
N PRO A 16 4.35 15.20 0.45
CA PRO A 16 5.05 14.85 -0.79
C PRO A 16 5.96 13.63 -0.60
N GLY A 17 5.95 12.77 -1.57
CA GLY A 17 6.84 11.62 -1.59
C GLY A 17 6.30 10.35 -0.96
N GLN A 18 5.17 10.41 -0.24
CA GLN A 18 4.64 9.22 0.41
C GLN A 18 4.21 8.15 -0.61
N LEU A 19 3.46 8.56 -1.61
CA LEU A 19 3.04 7.61 -2.65
C LEU A 19 4.23 7.07 -3.41
N ALA A 20 5.20 7.92 -3.69
CA ALA A 20 6.41 7.49 -4.38
C ALA A 20 7.16 6.44 -3.54
N ALA A 21 7.26 6.66 -2.22
CA ALA A 21 7.95 5.72 -1.34
C ALA A 21 7.27 4.36 -1.35
N VAL A 22 5.94 4.33 -1.28
CA VAL A 22 5.19 3.09 -1.33
C VAL A 22 5.41 2.40 -2.68
N SER A 23 5.36 3.15 -3.77
CA SER A 23 5.52 2.58 -5.11
C SER A 23 6.90 1.95 -5.29
N ILE A 24 7.94 2.63 -4.82
CA ILE A 24 9.31 2.11 -4.92
C ILE A 24 9.45 0.84 -4.09
N LEU A 25 8.90 0.84 -2.89
CA LEU A 25 8.97 -0.33 -2.01
C LEU A 25 8.30 -1.53 -2.67
N LEU A 26 7.11 -1.33 -3.23
CA LEU A 26 6.38 -2.41 -3.88
C LEU A 26 7.14 -2.93 -5.10
N ALA A 27 7.71 -2.02 -5.88
CA ALA A 27 8.50 -2.41 -7.06
C ALA A 27 9.71 -3.22 -6.64
N ASP A 28 10.43 -2.77 -5.60
CA ASP A 28 11.61 -3.48 -5.11
C ASP A 28 11.24 -4.86 -4.56
N ALA A 29 10.05 -4.99 -4.00
CA ALA A 29 9.57 -6.26 -3.48
C ALA A 29 9.02 -7.18 -4.58
N GLY A 30 8.98 -6.70 -5.81
CA GLY A 30 8.51 -7.50 -6.95
C GLY A 30 7.01 -7.57 -7.08
N ALA A 31 6.27 -6.72 -6.36
CA ALA A 31 4.83 -6.66 -6.48
C ALA A 31 4.44 -5.74 -7.63
N ASN A 32 3.37 -6.09 -8.32
CA ASN A 32 2.86 -5.29 -9.42
C ASN A 32 1.64 -4.51 -8.93
N ILE A 33 1.64 -3.21 -9.15
CA ILE A 33 0.49 -2.37 -8.77
C ILE A 33 -0.50 -2.38 -9.91
N ILE A 34 -1.70 -2.90 -9.63
CA ILE A 34 -2.76 -3.01 -10.62
C ILE A 34 -3.65 -1.78 -10.57
N GLU A 35 -3.93 -1.29 -9.37
CA GLU A 35 -4.85 -0.18 -9.20
C GLU A 35 -4.47 0.62 -7.96
N VAL A 36 -4.62 1.94 -8.05
CA VAL A 36 -4.37 2.85 -6.93
C VAL A 36 -5.57 3.76 -6.80
N SER A 37 -6.05 3.90 -5.58
CA SER A 37 -7.12 4.85 -5.27
C SER A 37 -6.71 5.63 -4.03
N HIS A 38 -6.74 6.93 -4.14
CA HIS A 38 -6.27 7.84 -3.09
C HIS A 38 -7.48 8.57 -2.54
N GLN A 39 -7.89 8.24 -1.33
CA GLN A 39 -9.07 8.82 -0.73
C GLN A 39 -8.70 9.76 0.39
N ARG A 40 -9.17 10.98 0.29
CA ARG A 40 -9.05 11.96 1.35
C ARG A 40 -10.35 11.96 2.13
N THR A 41 -10.23 11.86 3.44
CA THR A 41 -11.41 11.94 4.27
C THR A 41 -11.70 13.41 4.54
N PHE A 42 -12.95 13.79 4.31
CA PHE A 42 -13.41 15.13 4.64
C PHE A 42 -13.88 15.14 6.08
N SER A 43 -12.95 14.89 6.99
CA SER A 43 -13.26 14.90 8.40
C SER A 43 -12.67 16.14 9.02
N ASP A 44 -13.18 16.52 10.17
CA ASP A 44 -12.68 17.68 10.91
C ASP A 44 -11.39 17.36 11.63
N LEU A 45 -10.82 16.19 11.38
CA LEU A 45 -9.57 15.82 12.01
C LEU A 45 -8.46 16.71 11.52
N PRO A 46 -7.64 17.24 12.42
CA PRO A 46 -6.54 18.11 12.02
C PRO A 46 -5.44 17.36 11.30
N ALA A 47 -5.39 16.06 11.45
CA ALA A 47 -4.37 15.25 10.82
C ALA A 47 -4.64 15.16 9.32
N LYS A 48 -3.59 15.25 8.54
CA LYS A 48 -3.68 15.11 7.09
C LYS A 48 -3.60 13.63 6.74
N ALA A 49 -4.43 12.85 7.40
CA ALA A 49 -4.48 11.41 7.17
C ALA A 49 -5.19 11.13 5.86
N THR A 50 -4.65 10.21 5.13
CA THR A 50 -5.17 9.82 3.84
C THR A 50 -5.19 8.31 3.76
N LEU A 51 -6.22 7.76 3.16
CA LEU A 51 -6.32 6.34 2.92
C LEU A 51 -5.89 6.07 1.49
N LEU A 52 -4.85 5.26 1.34
CA LEU A 52 -4.37 4.82 0.03
C LEU A 52 -4.80 3.39 -0.18
N GLU A 53 -5.67 3.17 -1.15
CA GLU A 53 -6.11 1.83 -1.47
C GLU A 53 -5.37 1.32 -2.69
N LEU A 54 -4.90 0.08 -2.60
CA LEU A 54 -4.10 -0.53 -3.65
C LEU A 54 -4.65 -1.91 -3.96
N VAL A 55 -4.62 -2.26 -5.24
CA VAL A 55 -4.72 -3.65 -5.66
C VAL A 55 -3.36 -4.02 -6.19
N ILE A 56 -2.76 -5.03 -5.59
CA ILE A 56 -1.44 -5.48 -6.01
C ILE A 56 -1.49 -6.94 -6.44
N GLU A 57 -0.55 -7.29 -7.28
CA GLU A 57 -0.39 -8.67 -7.72
C GLU A 57 0.93 -9.20 -7.21
N THR A 58 0.89 -10.35 -6.56
CA THR A 58 2.07 -11.04 -6.07
C THR A 58 2.04 -12.48 -6.60
N ARG A 59 3.17 -13.18 -6.49
CA ARG A 59 3.27 -14.53 -7.02
C ARG A 59 2.44 -15.53 -6.22
N ASP A 60 2.46 -15.38 -4.89
CA ASP A 60 1.80 -16.32 -4.00
C ASP A 60 1.66 -15.68 -2.62
N ARG A 61 1.15 -16.44 -1.68
CA ARG A 61 0.91 -15.93 -0.32
C ARG A 61 2.21 -15.57 0.38
N ALA A 62 3.25 -16.36 0.21
CA ALA A 62 4.53 -16.09 0.85
C ALA A 62 5.11 -14.76 0.35
N HIS A 63 4.98 -14.50 -0.94
CA HIS A 63 5.42 -13.24 -1.53
C HIS A 63 4.62 -12.07 -0.94
N LEU A 64 3.31 -12.24 -0.82
CA LEU A 64 2.48 -11.20 -0.22
C LEU A 64 2.92 -10.90 1.21
N GLU A 65 3.20 -11.93 1.99
CA GLU A 65 3.65 -11.73 3.37
C GLU A 65 4.97 -10.99 3.43
N ASP A 66 5.88 -11.24 2.49
CA ASP A 66 7.12 -10.49 2.41
C ASP A 66 6.86 -9.01 2.12
N VAL A 67 5.94 -8.74 1.20
CA VAL A 67 5.57 -7.36 0.86
C VAL A 67 5.00 -6.66 2.10
N LEU A 68 4.09 -7.32 2.81
CA LEU A 68 3.47 -6.75 4.00
C LEU A 68 4.51 -6.49 5.09
N ALA A 69 5.48 -7.39 5.25
CA ALA A 69 6.53 -7.22 6.24
C ALA A 69 7.40 -6.01 5.91
N ARG A 70 7.70 -5.80 4.64
CA ARG A 70 8.51 -4.65 4.23
C ARG A 70 7.78 -3.34 4.48
N LEU A 71 6.47 -3.32 4.22
CA LEU A 71 5.68 -2.13 4.51
C LEU A 71 5.67 -1.84 6.01
N ASP A 72 5.55 -2.87 6.82
CA ASP A 72 5.54 -2.72 8.27
C ASP A 72 6.87 -2.17 8.78
N VAL A 73 7.98 -2.70 8.27
CA VAL A 73 9.31 -2.25 8.67
C VAL A 73 9.49 -0.75 8.36
N GLU A 74 8.93 -0.28 7.25
CA GLU A 74 9.02 1.12 6.87
C GLU A 74 8.02 1.99 7.62
N GLY A 75 7.21 1.41 8.49
CA GLY A 75 6.32 2.17 9.34
C GLY A 75 4.93 2.40 8.76
N PHE A 76 4.59 1.76 7.67
CA PHE A 76 3.25 1.92 7.11
C PHE A 76 2.25 1.04 7.85
N VAL A 77 1.08 1.60 8.13
CA VAL A 77 -0.02 0.86 8.72
C VAL A 77 -0.87 0.30 7.58
N VAL A 78 -0.95 -1.03 7.52
CA VAL A 78 -1.57 -1.71 6.39
C VAL A 78 -2.76 -2.52 6.88
N HIS A 79 -3.86 -2.41 6.14
CA HIS A 79 -5.05 -3.20 6.37
C HIS A 79 -5.29 -4.06 5.12
N GLU A 80 -5.28 -5.36 5.29
CA GLU A 80 -5.57 -6.27 4.19
C GLU A 80 -7.09 -6.39 4.08
N ARG A 81 -7.62 -6.17 2.89
CA ARG A 81 -9.06 -6.19 2.66
C ARG A 81 -9.55 -7.56 2.24
#